data_653f56bba8894aa495bd21891aa188c9
#
_entry.id   653f56bba8894aa495bd21891aa188c9
#
_cell.length_a   1.000
_cell.length_b   1.000
_cell.length_c   1.000
_cell.angle_alpha   90.00
_cell.angle_beta   90.00
_cell.angle_gamma   90.00
#
_symmetry.space_group_name_H-M   'P 1'
#
loop_
_entity.id
_entity.type
_entity.pdbx_description
1 polymer ?
#
loop_
_entity_poly.entity_id
_entity_poly.type
_entity_poly.pdbx_seq_one_letter_code
_entity_poly.pdbx_strand_id
1 'polypeptide(L)'
;MKLRFKKAFGELKKINAPVFENSEGSFNISAENNVEDYWADFYGEFGGGFKEIKDNDGNVIDVECLPSAGPYINSKIENIISKYDLELEWECAGYLTAY
;
A
#
# COMPACT_ATOMS: atom_id res chain seq x y z
N MET A 1 -19.90 10.14 0.91
CA MET A 1 -18.86 10.16 -0.16
C MET A 1 -19.50 10.38 -1.52
N LYS A 2 -18.81 11.08 -2.41
CA LYS A 2 -19.17 11.15 -3.83
C LYS A 2 -19.08 9.76 -4.46
N LEU A 3 -19.80 9.55 -5.57
CA LEU A 3 -19.93 8.23 -6.20
C LEU A 3 -18.57 7.58 -6.55
N ARG A 4 -17.65 8.34 -7.16
CA ARG A 4 -16.34 7.79 -7.52
C ARG A 4 -15.51 7.35 -6.30
N PHE A 5 -15.62 8.06 -5.17
CA PHE A 5 -14.99 7.66 -3.91
C PHE A 5 -15.61 6.38 -3.36
N LYS A 6 -16.93 6.25 -3.40
CA LYS A 6 -17.63 5.03 -2.97
C LYS A 6 -17.22 3.81 -3.80
N LYS A 7 -17.10 3.96 -5.10
CA LYS A 7 -16.69 2.88 -6.00
C LYS A 7 -15.26 2.44 -5.74
N ALA A 8 -14.33 3.39 -5.60
CA ALA A 8 -12.95 3.10 -5.27
C ALA A 8 -12.83 2.41 -3.90
N PHE A 9 -13.51 2.96 -2.90
CA PHE A 9 -13.56 2.38 -1.54
C PHE A 9 -14.08 0.95 -1.56
N GLY A 10 -15.15 0.68 -2.30
CA GLY A 10 -15.72 -0.66 -2.44
C GLY A 10 -14.75 -1.66 -3.09
N GLU A 11 -14.04 -1.26 -4.14
CA GLU A 11 -13.05 -2.13 -4.79
C GLU A 11 -11.85 -2.39 -3.88
N LEU A 12 -11.39 -1.37 -3.15
CA LEU A 12 -10.29 -1.54 -2.17
C LEU A 12 -10.69 -2.49 -1.04
N LYS A 13 -11.93 -2.42 -0.57
CA LYS A 13 -12.44 -3.36 0.43
C LYS A 13 -12.49 -4.79 -0.10
N LYS A 14 -12.84 -4.99 -1.36
CA LYS A 14 -12.89 -6.33 -1.98
C LYS A 14 -11.54 -7.03 -2.02
N ILE A 15 -10.46 -6.28 -2.14
CA ILE A 15 -9.10 -6.84 -2.11
C ILE A 15 -8.49 -6.84 -0.71
N ASN A 16 -9.28 -6.51 0.31
CA ASN A 16 -8.87 -6.43 1.72
C ASN A 16 -7.80 -5.37 2.00
N ALA A 17 -7.76 -4.30 1.22
CA ALA A 17 -6.90 -3.17 1.51
C ALA A 17 -7.35 -2.47 2.80
N PRO A 18 -6.42 -1.93 3.60
CA PRO A 18 -6.75 -1.35 4.91
C PRO A 18 -7.34 0.05 4.80
N VAL A 19 -8.57 0.14 4.29
CA VAL A 19 -9.27 1.41 4.06
C VAL A 19 -10.34 1.68 5.11
N PHE A 20 -10.57 2.95 5.42
CA PHE A 20 -11.63 3.38 6.33
C PHE A 20 -12.15 4.76 5.93
N GLU A 21 -13.44 5.00 6.15
CA GLU A 21 -14.06 6.29 5.88
C GLU A 21 -13.56 7.36 6.85
N ASN A 22 -13.45 8.61 6.35
CA ASN A 22 -13.15 9.75 7.19
C ASN A 22 -14.37 10.67 7.32
N SER A 23 -14.27 11.68 8.20
CA SER A 23 -15.35 12.65 8.43
C SER A 23 -15.48 13.70 7.33
N GLU A 24 -14.59 13.72 6.35
CA GLU A 24 -14.51 14.73 5.29
C GLU A 24 -15.17 14.27 3.98
N GLY A 25 -15.88 13.14 4.00
CA GLY A 25 -16.55 12.62 2.81
C GLY A 25 -15.65 11.86 1.85
N SER A 26 -14.50 11.43 2.30
CA SER A 26 -13.54 10.62 1.55
C SER A 26 -13.15 9.37 2.36
N PHE A 27 -11.99 8.79 2.09
CA PHE A 27 -11.47 7.64 2.84
C PHE A 27 -9.95 7.74 3.00
N ASN A 28 -9.46 6.98 3.97
CA ASN A 28 -8.05 6.88 4.28
C ASN A 28 -7.57 5.44 4.03
N ILE A 29 -6.27 5.29 3.81
CA ILE A 29 -5.61 4.00 3.69
C ILE A 29 -4.56 3.91 4.78
N SER A 30 -4.64 2.90 5.64
CA SER A 30 -3.67 2.70 6.71
C SER A 30 -2.33 2.21 6.14
N ALA A 31 -1.23 2.75 6.65
CA ALA A 31 0.13 2.30 6.37
C ALA A 31 0.76 1.61 7.60
N GLU A 32 -0.04 1.30 8.60
CA GLU A 32 0.41 0.62 9.82
C GLU A 32 -0.01 -0.84 9.82
N ASN A 33 0.85 -1.71 10.37
CA ASN A 33 0.56 -3.13 10.58
C ASN A 33 0.14 -3.90 9.31
N ASN A 34 0.64 -3.49 8.13
CA ASN A 34 0.29 -4.13 6.86
C ASN A 34 1.50 -4.72 6.13
N VAL A 35 2.56 -5.05 6.85
CA VAL A 35 3.81 -5.58 6.28
C VAL A 35 3.59 -6.91 5.55
N GLU A 36 2.71 -7.77 6.06
CA GLU A 36 2.44 -9.08 5.44
C GLU A 36 1.80 -8.95 4.05
N ASP A 37 0.96 -7.95 3.85
CA ASP A 37 0.25 -7.71 2.59
C ASP A 37 0.95 -6.67 1.71
N TYR A 38 1.92 -5.97 2.25
CA TYR A 38 2.70 -4.93 1.55
C TYR A 38 1.85 -3.84 0.89
N TRP A 39 0.83 -3.34 1.62
CA TRP A 39 -0.10 -2.35 1.08
C TRP A 39 0.51 -0.96 0.93
N ALA A 40 1.13 -0.45 1.99
CA ALA A 40 1.73 0.88 1.98
C ALA A 40 2.82 0.97 3.04
N ASP A 41 3.89 1.74 2.75
CA ASP A 41 5.02 1.90 3.64
C ASP A 41 5.67 3.26 3.41
N PHE A 42 5.45 4.18 4.33
CA PHE A 42 6.03 5.53 4.23
C PHE A 42 7.56 5.53 4.22
N TYR A 43 8.17 4.66 5.01
CA TYR A 43 9.64 4.60 5.13
C TYR A 43 10.30 3.79 4.03
N GLY A 44 9.55 3.10 3.20
CA GLY A 44 10.10 2.32 2.10
C GLY A 44 10.88 1.08 2.54
N GLU A 45 10.47 0.42 3.61
CA GLU A 45 11.21 -0.70 4.19
C GLU A 45 11.11 -2.00 3.38
N PHE A 46 10.05 -2.18 2.58
CA PHE A 46 9.80 -3.44 1.89
C PHE A 46 9.41 -3.31 0.41
N GLY A 47 9.34 -2.10 -0.13
CA GLY A 47 8.87 -1.89 -1.50
C GLY A 47 9.88 -2.24 -2.60
N GLY A 48 11.11 -2.59 -2.26
CA GLY A 48 12.19 -2.90 -3.20
C GLY A 48 12.28 -4.36 -3.65
N GLY A 49 11.34 -5.21 -3.22
CA GLY A 49 11.35 -6.63 -3.55
C GLY A 49 12.11 -7.49 -2.56
N PHE A 50 12.54 -8.67 -2.99
CA PHE A 50 13.20 -9.66 -2.14
C PHE A 50 14.55 -10.05 -2.70
N LYS A 51 15.50 -10.29 -1.79
CA LYS A 51 16.82 -10.83 -2.10
C LYS A 51 16.96 -12.21 -1.47
N GLU A 52 17.34 -13.20 -2.28
CA GLU A 52 17.65 -14.53 -1.80
C GLU A 52 19.05 -14.57 -1.19
N ILE A 53 19.15 -15.17 -0.01
CA ILE A 53 20.45 -15.43 0.65
C ILE A 53 20.75 -16.91 0.45
N LYS A 54 21.90 -17.20 -0.17
CA LYS A 54 22.31 -18.57 -0.51
C LYS A 54 23.52 -18.99 0.31
N ASP A 55 23.60 -20.31 0.58
CA ASP A 55 24.79 -20.93 1.17
C ASP A 55 25.88 -21.19 0.10
N ASN A 56 26.98 -21.81 0.51
CA ASN A 56 28.11 -22.11 -0.38
C ASN A 56 27.76 -23.15 -1.47
N ASP A 57 26.71 -23.93 -1.29
CA ASP A 57 26.25 -24.94 -2.23
C ASP A 57 25.18 -24.40 -3.21
N GLY A 58 24.82 -23.13 -3.07
CA GLY A 58 23.82 -22.49 -3.92
C GLY A 58 22.38 -22.68 -3.47
N ASN A 59 22.15 -23.26 -2.30
CA ASN A 59 20.81 -23.43 -1.73
C ASN A 59 20.31 -22.17 -1.06
N VAL A 60 19.05 -21.80 -1.31
CA VAL A 60 18.42 -20.65 -0.65
C VAL A 60 18.15 -20.99 0.81
N ILE A 61 18.78 -20.26 1.72
CA ILE A 61 18.67 -20.49 3.18
C ILE A 61 17.84 -19.40 3.86
N ASP A 62 17.63 -18.23 3.20
CA ASP A 62 16.85 -17.14 3.75
C ASP A 62 16.41 -16.19 2.62
N VAL A 63 15.48 -15.29 2.95
CA VAL A 63 15.01 -14.24 2.05
C VAL A 63 14.99 -12.93 2.81
N GLU A 64 15.61 -11.89 2.24
CA GLU A 64 15.65 -10.55 2.81
C GLU A 64 14.71 -9.63 2.04
N CYS A 65 13.89 -8.87 2.75
CA CYS A 65 13.04 -7.83 2.18
C CYS A 65 13.87 -6.58 1.93
N LEU A 66 13.86 -6.08 0.69
CA LEU A 66 14.64 -4.91 0.31
C LEU A 66 13.84 -3.63 0.46
N PRO A 67 14.48 -2.51 0.86
CA PRO A 67 13.81 -1.21 0.93
C PRO A 67 13.52 -0.67 -0.46
N SER A 68 12.47 0.14 -0.56
CA SER A 68 12.18 0.94 -1.75
C SER A 68 12.98 2.25 -1.70
N ALA A 69 13.01 2.99 -2.83
CA ALA A 69 13.70 4.27 -2.91
C ALA A 69 12.98 5.43 -2.22
N GLY A 70 11.82 5.19 -1.61
CA GLY A 70 11.00 6.20 -0.94
C GLY A 70 9.67 5.61 -0.51
N PRO A 71 8.67 6.44 -0.19
CA PRO A 71 7.35 5.94 0.19
C PRO A 71 6.79 4.98 -0.84
N TYR A 72 6.24 3.87 -0.37
CA TYR A 72 5.73 2.79 -1.20
C TYR A 72 4.21 2.66 -1.05
N ILE A 73 3.54 2.49 -2.19
CA ILE A 73 2.11 2.19 -2.25
C ILE A 73 1.95 1.01 -3.22
N ASN A 74 1.21 -0.02 -2.80
CA ASN A 74 0.97 -1.20 -3.62
C ASN A 74 0.28 -0.81 -4.94
N SER A 75 0.73 -1.38 -6.05
CA SER A 75 0.19 -1.10 -7.38
C SER A 75 -1.31 -1.41 -7.51
N LYS A 76 -1.83 -2.39 -6.77
CA LYS A 76 -3.26 -2.71 -6.74
C LYS A 76 -4.08 -1.54 -6.22
N ILE A 77 -3.56 -0.83 -5.21
CA ILE A 77 -4.19 0.39 -4.68
C ILE A 77 -4.09 1.50 -5.70
N GLU A 78 -2.90 1.76 -6.24
CA GLU A 78 -2.69 2.84 -7.21
C GLU A 78 -3.54 2.67 -8.47
N ASN A 79 -3.69 1.44 -8.96
CA ASN A 79 -4.52 1.15 -10.13
C ASN A 79 -5.99 1.48 -9.89
N ILE A 80 -6.52 1.16 -8.72
CA ILE A 80 -7.92 1.49 -8.36
C ILE A 80 -8.09 3.00 -8.23
N ILE A 81 -7.16 3.67 -7.57
CA ILE A 81 -7.18 5.13 -7.38
C ILE A 81 -7.17 5.84 -8.74
N SER A 82 -6.30 5.44 -9.66
CA SER A 82 -6.22 6.01 -11.00
C SER A 82 -7.46 5.74 -11.83
N LYS A 83 -8.04 4.55 -11.71
CA LYS A 83 -9.26 4.14 -12.42
C LYS A 83 -10.42 5.10 -12.16
N TYR A 84 -10.51 5.64 -10.96
CA TYR A 84 -11.57 6.56 -10.56
C TYR A 84 -11.14 8.02 -10.55
N ASP A 85 -10.00 8.33 -11.14
CA ASP A 85 -9.46 9.68 -11.26
C ASP A 85 -9.30 10.35 -9.89
N LEU A 86 -8.77 9.59 -8.94
CA LEU A 86 -8.47 10.05 -7.59
C LEU A 86 -6.96 10.19 -7.40
N GLU A 87 -6.57 10.83 -6.32
CA GLU A 87 -5.19 10.98 -5.90
C GLU A 87 -5.03 10.55 -4.44
N LEU A 88 -3.84 10.11 -4.08
CA LEU A 88 -3.50 9.77 -2.70
C LEU A 88 -2.42 10.73 -2.19
N GLU A 89 -2.59 11.20 -0.98
CA GLU A 89 -1.58 12.01 -0.29
C GLU A 89 -1.27 11.41 1.08
N TRP A 90 0.00 11.39 1.43
CA TRP A 90 0.46 11.03 2.76
C TRP A 90 0.10 12.13 3.74
N GLU A 91 -0.74 11.82 4.73
CA GLU A 91 -1.05 12.76 5.82
C GLU A 91 0.01 12.68 6.91
N CYS A 92 0.52 11.49 7.15
CA CYS A 92 1.64 11.21 8.04
C CYS A 92 2.19 9.83 7.68
N ALA A 93 3.16 9.32 8.41
CA ALA A 93 3.74 7.99 8.16
C ALA A 93 2.73 6.85 8.38
N GLY A 94 1.63 7.10 9.06
CA GLY A 94 0.64 6.08 9.43
C GLY A 94 -0.52 5.92 8.46
N TYR A 95 -0.82 6.91 7.60
CA TYR A 95 -1.94 6.78 6.66
C TYR A 95 -1.91 7.77 5.50
N LEU A 96 -2.63 7.42 4.43
CA LEU A 96 -2.89 8.26 3.27
C LEU A 96 -4.36 8.69 3.24
N THR A 97 -4.64 9.77 2.53
CA THR A 97 -6.01 10.25 2.26
C THR A 97 -6.26 10.29 0.75
N ALA A 98 -7.45 9.87 0.31
CA ALA A 98 -7.88 9.97 -1.09
C ALA A 98 -8.53 11.33 -1.37
N TYR A 99 -8.16 11.91 -2.50
CA TYR A 99 -8.68 13.20 -2.98
C TYR A 99 -9.19 13.11 -4.41
#